data_a2f258449c6c3767d2612aa70b71a24f
#
_entry.id   a2f258449c6c3767d2612aa70b71a24f
#
_cell.length_a   1.000
_cell.length_b   1.000
_cell.length_c   1.000
_cell.angle_alpha   90.00
_cell.angle_beta   90.00
_cell.angle_gamma   90.00
#
_symmetry.space_group_name_H-M   'P 1'
#
loop_
_entity.id
_entity.type
_entity.pdbx_description
1 polymer ?
#
loop_
_entity_poly.entity_id
_entity_poly.type
_entity_poly.pdbx_seq_one_letter_code
_entity_poly.pdbx_strand_id
1 'polypeptide(L)'
;MRILYDSKQPQFKTPFGTLTPGQVCTLHIHIPTSVLTTKVTCVFNHEDGSWAQNAVLAFQMKKGAYDVFEGQFSIPCPGLFFYYFVIDTQGGSFRLFKQGDDTNMEAGDLWQLSCIPADFTTPDWAKGATIYQVFPDRFYASGRADVTGKLKPYTIHKNWYDEVDWKPTPDGQVLNNDFFGGNFRGITEKMDYIAGLGVTILYLNPISKSFSSHRYDTGDYKAPDPLLGTEADFAALCDAAHARGIRVILDGVYSHTGSNSLYFNREGAFPSVGAYNSKESPYYSWYTFYNWPNVYHSWWDFDTLPTVNKMDPAFVRYIITDEDSVLAHWLRLGADGYRLDVADELPDEFIKLLRNRIKELNPDALLLGEVWEDASNKCAYGKRRTYFTGGELDSVMNYPFRTAIVNFVKNLDGGRGFKETVMSIMENYPPQVAACNMNLLGTHDTPRILTALVDDFDGSREEKAKRHLSRNLLPVAVERLQMASFLQYTLPGSPSLYYADEAGMEGYRDPFNRRTYPWGREDPELLAHFRRLGQLRKACDALRLGDIQFFQAEDRRIGFTRRYGGSVLKIYCNRCGDPWDIPAGKILMGHNLQTVAPDWLTLAPKGFCIVEG
;
A
#
# COMPACT_ATOMS: atom_id res chain seq x y z
N MET A 1 -21.80 -18.13 29.37
CA MET A 1 -22.07 -16.88 28.60
C MET A 1 -20.81 -16.04 28.69
N ARG A 2 -20.42 -15.39 27.58
CA ARG A 2 -19.23 -14.52 27.50
C ARG A 2 -19.61 -13.04 27.57
N ILE A 3 -18.67 -12.20 27.96
CA ILE A 3 -18.81 -10.74 27.86
C ILE A 3 -18.71 -10.35 26.39
N LEU A 4 -19.59 -9.44 25.93
CA LEU A 4 -19.64 -9.02 24.53
C LEU A 4 -19.12 -7.59 24.40
N TYR A 5 -18.05 -7.44 23.65
CA TYR A 5 -17.49 -6.17 23.20
C TYR A 5 -16.69 -6.41 21.93
N ASP A 6 -16.97 -5.66 20.90
CA ASP A 6 -16.23 -5.62 19.65
C ASP A 6 -16.15 -4.16 19.15
N SER A 7 -14.98 -3.55 19.27
CA SER A 7 -14.76 -2.14 18.92
C SER A 7 -15.02 -1.82 17.43
N LYS A 8 -15.08 -2.86 16.59
CA LYS A 8 -15.36 -2.74 15.15
C LYS A 8 -16.85 -2.63 14.84
N GLN A 9 -17.72 -2.81 15.84
CA GLN A 9 -19.16 -2.71 15.67
C GLN A 9 -19.70 -1.43 16.30
N PRO A 10 -20.46 -0.60 15.54
CA PRO A 10 -20.99 0.67 16.03
C PRO A 10 -21.87 0.55 17.30
N GLN A 11 -22.46 -0.61 17.52
CA GLN A 11 -23.25 -0.88 18.73
C GLN A 11 -22.41 -0.93 20.02
N PHE A 12 -21.10 -1.12 19.92
CA PHE A 12 -20.19 -1.17 21.08
C PHE A 12 -19.28 0.05 21.17
N LYS A 13 -18.91 0.67 20.03
CA LYS A 13 -18.06 1.86 19.98
C LYS A 13 -18.55 2.82 18.90
N THR A 14 -18.90 4.04 19.29
CA THR A 14 -19.37 5.11 18.39
C THR A 14 -18.67 6.42 18.72
N PRO A 15 -18.00 7.09 17.76
CA PRO A 15 -17.85 6.67 16.36
C PRO A 15 -16.93 5.46 16.18
N PHE A 16 -17.08 4.79 15.05
CA PHE A 16 -16.14 3.76 14.61
C PHE A 16 -14.82 4.39 14.18
N GLY A 17 -13.70 3.67 14.40
CA GLY A 17 -12.39 4.07 13.90
C GLY A 17 -11.66 5.07 14.80
N THR A 18 -10.86 5.94 14.17
CA THR A 18 -10.01 6.93 14.83
C THR A 18 -10.82 8.10 15.38
N LEU A 19 -10.25 8.83 16.35
CA LEU A 19 -10.83 10.06 16.92
C LEU A 19 -9.97 11.28 16.57
N THR A 20 -10.56 12.46 16.78
CA THR A 20 -9.83 13.73 16.82
C THR A 20 -9.83 14.28 18.25
N PRO A 21 -8.89 15.19 18.62
CA PRO A 21 -8.85 15.76 19.96
C PRO A 21 -10.19 16.37 20.40
N GLY A 22 -10.64 15.96 21.58
CA GLY A 22 -11.91 16.42 22.15
C GLY A 22 -13.16 15.77 21.60
N GLN A 23 -13.08 14.95 20.55
CA GLN A 23 -14.22 14.21 20.02
C GLN A 23 -14.74 13.20 21.04
N VAL A 24 -16.03 13.25 21.35
CA VAL A 24 -16.67 12.32 22.28
C VAL A 24 -16.87 10.96 21.61
N CYS A 25 -16.47 9.91 22.31
CA CYS A 25 -16.71 8.53 21.94
C CYS A 25 -17.55 7.84 23.01
N THR A 26 -18.56 7.08 22.58
CA THR A 26 -19.43 6.28 23.43
C THR A 26 -19.05 4.81 23.34
N LEU A 27 -18.89 4.15 24.48
CA LEU A 27 -18.64 2.73 24.61
C LEU A 27 -19.85 2.04 25.23
N HIS A 28 -20.20 0.86 24.69
CA HIS A 28 -21.15 -0.07 25.28
C HIS A 28 -20.49 -1.43 25.50
N ILE A 29 -20.76 -2.06 26.64
CA ILE A 29 -20.32 -3.43 26.92
C ILE A 29 -21.49 -4.22 27.48
N HIS A 30 -21.67 -5.45 27.00
CA HIS A 30 -22.71 -6.35 27.49
C HIS A 30 -22.09 -7.44 28.35
N ILE A 31 -22.43 -7.46 29.63
CA ILE A 31 -21.88 -8.38 30.62
C ILE A 31 -23.02 -9.31 31.07
N PRO A 32 -22.81 -10.65 31.10
CA PRO A 32 -23.83 -11.57 31.60
C PRO A 32 -24.27 -11.16 33.02
N THR A 33 -25.58 -11.12 33.26
CA THR A 33 -26.14 -10.75 34.58
C THR A 33 -25.62 -11.68 35.72
N SER A 34 -25.23 -12.91 35.39
CA SER A 34 -24.62 -13.86 36.36
C SER A 34 -23.24 -13.45 36.86
N VAL A 35 -22.58 -12.46 36.24
CA VAL A 35 -21.28 -11.93 36.69
C VAL A 35 -21.42 -11.04 37.93
N LEU A 36 -22.64 -10.56 38.22
CA LEU A 36 -22.94 -9.68 39.36
C LEU A 36 -22.04 -8.44 39.41
N THR A 37 -21.96 -7.76 38.24
CA THR A 37 -21.11 -6.60 38.04
C THR A 37 -21.54 -5.42 38.89
N THR A 38 -20.60 -4.81 39.62
CA THR A 38 -20.84 -3.62 40.46
C THR A 38 -20.30 -2.35 39.83
N LYS A 39 -19.24 -2.44 39.01
CA LYS A 39 -18.64 -1.31 38.30
C LYS A 39 -17.92 -1.77 37.05
N VAL A 40 -17.94 -0.95 36.00
CA VAL A 40 -17.15 -1.15 34.79
C VAL A 40 -16.32 0.11 34.55
N THR A 41 -15.01 -0.06 34.35
CA THR A 41 -14.07 1.03 34.07
C THR A 41 -13.30 0.70 32.81
N CYS A 42 -13.32 1.57 31.81
CA CYS A 42 -12.40 1.51 30.68
C CYS A 42 -11.15 2.34 31.02
N VAL A 43 -9.98 1.72 30.91
CA VAL A 43 -8.68 2.31 31.23
C VAL A 43 -7.95 2.56 29.94
N PHE A 44 -7.63 3.83 29.64
CA PHE A 44 -6.87 4.28 28.49
C PHE A 44 -5.46 4.67 28.90
N ASN A 45 -4.49 4.27 28.12
CA ASN A 45 -3.10 4.69 28.31
C ASN A 45 -2.53 5.15 26.96
N HIS A 46 -1.81 6.26 26.94
CA HIS A 46 -0.93 6.61 25.83
C HIS A 46 0.19 5.56 25.74
N GLU A 47 0.64 5.23 24.55
CA GLU A 47 1.59 4.15 24.34
C GLU A 47 2.93 4.32 25.10
N ASP A 48 3.37 5.56 25.29
CA ASP A 48 4.62 5.88 26.02
C ASP A 48 4.42 6.01 27.54
N GLY A 49 3.19 5.82 28.03
CA GLY A 49 2.85 5.95 29.45
C GLY A 49 2.76 7.38 29.97
N SER A 50 2.91 8.39 29.12
CA SER A 50 2.87 9.81 29.50
C SER A 50 1.50 10.28 29.96
N TRP A 51 0.43 9.57 29.59
CA TRP A 51 -0.93 9.93 29.90
C TRP A 51 -1.81 8.70 30.12
N ALA A 52 -2.73 8.81 31.08
CA ALA A 52 -3.73 7.80 31.36
C ALA A 52 -5.05 8.44 31.75
N GLN A 53 -6.15 7.80 31.38
CA GLN A 53 -7.51 8.21 31.74
C GLN A 53 -8.38 7.01 32.03
N ASN A 54 -9.34 7.17 32.93
CA ASN A 54 -10.35 6.19 33.23
C ASN A 54 -11.73 6.74 32.83
N ALA A 55 -12.51 5.93 32.10
CA ALA A 55 -13.91 6.20 31.84
C ALA A 55 -14.77 5.17 32.58
N VAL A 56 -15.67 5.63 33.44
CA VAL A 56 -16.62 4.74 34.13
C VAL A 56 -17.85 4.55 33.26
N LEU A 57 -18.24 3.31 33.04
CA LEU A 57 -19.46 2.95 32.31
C LEU A 57 -20.58 2.69 33.33
N ALA A 58 -21.69 3.39 33.18
CA ALA A 58 -22.88 3.25 34.02
C ALA A 58 -23.80 2.16 33.47
N PHE A 59 -24.49 1.47 34.36
CA PHE A 59 -25.56 0.55 33.97
C PHE A 59 -26.69 1.31 33.26
N GLN A 60 -27.07 0.83 32.09
CA GLN A 60 -28.14 1.41 31.27
C GLN A 60 -29.43 0.61 31.32
N MET A 61 -29.33 -0.69 30.99
CA MET A 61 -30.50 -1.57 30.89
C MET A 61 -30.11 -3.03 30.94
N LYS A 62 -31.15 -3.87 31.16
CA LYS A 62 -31.06 -5.31 30.90
C LYS A 62 -31.51 -5.66 29.48
N LYS A 63 -30.72 -6.45 28.79
CA LYS A 63 -31.03 -6.97 27.44
C LYS A 63 -30.91 -8.49 27.45
N GLY A 64 -32.05 -9.17 27.66
CA GLY A 64 -32.07 -10.62 27.86
C GLY A 64 -31.25 -11.01 29.09
N ALA A 65 -30.26 -11.87 28.91
CA ALA A 65 -29.38 -12.36 29.99
C ALA A 65 -28.15 -11.45 30.23
N TYR A 66 -28.11 -10.22 29.66
CA TYR A 66 -27.01 -9.30 29.78
C TYR A 66 -27.41 -7.99 30.46
N ASP A 67 -26.51 -7.47 31.28
CA ASP A 67 -26.50 -6.11 31.76
C ASP A 67 -25.68 -5.26 30.78
N VAL A 68 -26.24 -4.16 30.28
CA VAL A 68 -25.60 -3.24 29.33
C VAL A 68 -25.07 -2.05 30.11
N PHE A 69 -23.78 -1.77 29.95
CA PHE A 69 -23.10 -0.60 30.51
C PHE A 69 -22.66 0.35 29.40
N GLU A 70 -22.83 1.65 29.62
CA GLU A 70 -22.47 2.72 28.69
C GLU A 70 -21.59 3.76 29.39
N GLY A 71 -20.60 4.27 28.68
CA GLY A 71 -19.76 5.38 29.12
C GLY A 71 -19.25 6.20 27.96
N GLN A 72 -18.92 7.46 28.25
CA GLN A 72 -18.37 8.39 27.29
C GLN A 72 -16.98 8.84 27.70
N PHE A 73 -16.14 9.10 26.73
CA PHE A 73 -14.80 9.66 26.91
C PHE A 73 -14.40 10.52 25.71
N SER A 74 -13.33 11.30 25.87
CA SER A 74 -12.64 11.99 24.80
C SER A 74 -11.14 11.96 25.05
N ILE A 75 -10.34 12.00 23.98
CA ILE A 75 -8.89 12.07 24.04
C ILE A 75 -8.46 13.52 23.76
N PRO A 76 -7.59 14.14 24.60
CA PRO A 76 -7.28 15.56 24.48
C PRO A 76 -6.24 15.92 23.41
N CYS A 77 -5.44 14.96 22.94
CA CYS A 77 -4.33 15.21 22.01
C CYS A 77 -4.16 14.07 21.00
N PRO A 78 -3.56 14.35 19.83
CA PRO A 78 -3.15 13.29 18.90
C PRO A 78 -2.17 12.32 19.56
N GLY A 79 -2.26 11.04 19.17
CA GLY A 79 -1.38 9.98 19.67
C GLY A 79 -1.97 8.59 19.47
N LEU A 80 -1.20 7.60 19.85
CA LEU A 80 -1.59 6.19 19.87
C LEU A 80 -1.91 5.78 21.30
N PHE A 81 -3.10 5.27 21.50
CA PHE A 81 -3.62 4.86 22.81
C PHE A 81 -4.01 3.40 22.77
N PHE A 82 -3.91 2.75 23.94
CA PHE A 82 -4.39 1.40 24.15
C PHE A 82 -5.32 1.39 25.34
N TYR A 83 -6.38 0.54 25.28
CA TYR A 83 -7.34 0.45 26.36
C TYR A 83 -7.76 -0.99 26.64
N TYR A 84 -8.26 -1.20 27.87
CA TYR A 84 -8.85 -2.43 28.36
C TYR A 84 -9.94 -2.10 29.37
N PHE A 85 -10.74 -3.08 29.74
CA PHE A 85 -11.76 -2.90 30.77
C PHE A 85 -11.33 -3.55 32.09
N VAL A 86 -11.71 -2.90 33.18
CA VAL A 86 -11.69 -3.46 34.53
C VAL A 86 -13.14 -3.63 34.97
N ILE A 87 -13.50 -4.84 35.35
CA ILE A 87 -14.84 -5.21 35.76
C ILE A 87 -14.78 -5.62 37.21
N ASP A 88 -15.44 -4.82 38.08
CA ASP A 88 -15.59 -5.09 39.49
C ASP A 88 -16.90 -5.86 39.70
N THR A 89 -16.84 -6.92 40.52
CA THR A 89 -17.97 -7.79 40.86
C THR A 89 -18.09 -7.94 42.36
N GLN A 90 -19.14 -8.57 42.84
CA GLN A 90 -19.25 -8.92 44.26
C GLN A 90 -18.15 -9.86 44.77
N GLY A 91 -17.51 -10.62 43.86
CA GLY A 91 -16.48 -11.61 44.19
C GLY A 91 -15.04 -11.13 43.96
N GLY A 92 -14.82 -9.89 43.45
CA GLY A 92 -13.51 -9.34 43.12
C GLY A 92 -13.49 -8.64 41.78
N SER A 93 -12.28 -8.27 41.31
CA SER A 93 -12.08 -7.52 40.06
C SER A 93 -11.26 -8.33 39.09
N PHE A 94 -11.53 -8.21 37.79
CA PHE A 94 -10.72 -8.78 36.72
C PHE A 94 -10.58 -7.80 35.54
N ARG A 95 -9.54 -8.04 34.72
CA ARG A 95 -9.33 -7.31 33.48
C ARG A 95 -9.96 -8.05 32.32
N LEU A 96 -10.42 -7.31 31.33
CA LEU A 96 -10.93 -7.85 30.07
C LEU A 96 -10.04 -7.35 28.93
N PHE A 97 -9.58 -8.28 28.12
CA PHE A 97 -8.67 -8.06 27.00
C PHE A 97 -9.35 -8.39 25.66
N LYS A 98 -8.76 -7.94 24.58
CA LYS A 98 -9.15 -8.25 23.20
C LYS A 98 -8.63 -9.62 22.79
N GLN A 99 -9.48 -10.41 22.13
CA GLN A 99 -9.08 -11.66 21.48
C GLN A 99 -9.78 -11.76 20.12
N GLY A 100 -9.14 -11.22 19.08
CA GLY A 100 -9.78 -11.07 17.76
C GLY A 100 -11.03 -10.19 17.82
N ASP A 101 -12.19 -10.73 17.41
CA ASP A 101 -13.52 -10.10 17.54
C ASP A 101 -14.17 -10.37 18.91
N ASP A 102 -13.50 -11.10 19.79
CA ASP A 102 -13.99 -11.53 21.10
C ASP A 102 -13.23 -10.89 22.25
N THR A 103 -13.67 -11.23 23.48
CA THR A 103 -13.06 -10.80 24.72
C THR A 103 -12.51 -11.99 25.51
N ASN A 104 -11.45 -11.75 26.30
CA ASN A 104 -10.81 -12.73 27.17
C ASN A 104 -10.50 -12.10 28.54
N MET A 105 -10.68 -12.88 29.63
CA MET A 105 -10.45 -12.42 31.01
C MET A 105 -9.05 -12.81 31.56
N GLU A 106 -8.35 -13.72 30.91
CA GLU A 106 -7.04 -14.23 31.40
C GLU A 106 -5.88 -13.50 30.73
N ALA A 107 -5.89 -13.44 29.39
CA ALA A 107 -4.85 -12.82 28.59
C ALA A 107 -5.39 -12.37 27.23
N GLY A 108 -4.72 -11.44 26.59
CA GLY A 108 -5.08 -10.96 25.26
C GLY A 108 -4.37 -9.65 24.94
N ASP A 109 -4.70 -9.11 23.78
CA ASP A 109 -4.22 -7.80 23.35
C ASP A 109 -5.02 -6.67 24.03
N LEU A 110 -4.50 -5.48 23.95
CA LEU A 110 -5.25 -4.26 24.26
C LEU A 110 -5.99 -3.80 22.99
N TRP A 111 -7.14 -3.13 23.17
CA TRP A 111 -7.76 -2.41 22.04
C TRP A 111 -6.94 -1.18 21.71
N GLN A 112 -6.68 -0.97 20.44
CA GLN A 112 -5.98 0.21 19.94
C GLN A 112 -6.98 1.34 19.68
N LEU A 113 -6.54 2.58 19.90
CA LEU A 113 -7.25 3.79 19.55
C LEU A 113 -6.26 4.84 19.05
N SER A 114 -6.39 5.25 17.80
CA SER A 114 -5.61 6.35 17.24
C SER A 114 -6.38 7.65 17.34
N CYS A 115 -5.75 8.70 17.88
CA CYS A 115 -6.24 10.06 17.85
C CYS A 115 -5.37 10.86 16.88
N ILE A 116 -5.99 11.49 15.87
CA ILE A 116 -5.30 12.17 14.78
C ILE A 116 -5.52 13.68 14.82
N PRO A 117 -4.63 14.52 14.24
CA PRO A 117 -4.85 15.94 14.13
C PRO A 117 -6.19 16.25 13.46
N ALA A 118 -6.94 17.21 14.00
CA ALA A 118 -8.29 17.53 13.53
C ALA A 118 -8.32 18.15 12.12
N ASP A 119 -7.23 18.79 11.71
CA ASP A 119 -7.03 19.44 10.41
C ASP A 119 -6.34 18.54 9.38
N PHE A 120 -6.08 17.29 9.73
CA PHE A 120 -5.41 16.36 8.83
C PHE A 120 -6.33 15.93 7.69
N THR A 121 -5.96 16.26 6.47
CA THR A 121 -6.69 15.95 5.24
C THR A 121 -5.82 15.24 4.21
N THR A 122 -6.46 14.54 3.28
CA THR A 122 -5.82 13.87 2.14
C THR A 122 -6.46 14.34 0.84
N PRO A 123 -5.76 14.28 -0.31
CA PRO A 123 -6.32 14.72 -1.59
C PRO A 123 -7.56 13.92 -2.00
N ASP A 124 -8.63 14.61 -2.37
CA ASP A 124 -9.90 13.96 -2.74
C ASP A 124 -9.78 13.09 -3.99
N TRP A 125 -8.96 13.48 -4.95
CA TRP A 125 -8.74 12.71 -6.17
C TRP A 125 -8.06 11.35 -5.91
N ALA A 126 -7.34 11.19 -4.79
CA ALA A 126 -6.68 9.94 -4.42
C ALA A 126 -7.61 8.94 -3.73
N LYS A 127 -8.74 9.42 -3.17
CA LYS A 127 -9.70 8.57 -2.45
C LYS A 127 -10.42 7.64 -3.43
N GLY A 128 -10.26 6.34 -3.22
CA GLY A 128 -10.85 5.31 -4.06
C GLY A 128 -10.36 5.31 -5.51
N ALA A 129 -9.21 5.89 -5.78
CA ALA A 129 -8.54 5.89 -7.08
C ALA A 129 -8.22 4.45 -7.55
N THR A 130 -7.80 4.32 -8.79
CA THR A 130 -7.18 3.10 -9.33
C THR A 130 -5.77 3.43 -9.77
N ILE A 131 -4.79 2.74 -9.19
CA ILE A 131 -3.36 2.99 -9.40
C ILE A 131 -2.82 1.99 -10.43
N TYR A 132 -1.97 2.46 -11.35
CA TYR A 132 -1.20 1.61 -12.24
C TYR A 132 0.29 1.87 -12.02
N GLN A 133 1.01 0.88 -11.49
CA GLN A 133 2.44 0.96 -11.24
C GLN A 133 3.22 0.52 -12.48
N VAL A 134 4.09 1.37 -12.98
CA VAL A 134 4.91 1.11 -14.16
C VAL A 134 6.39 1.10 -13.81
N PHE A 135 7.10 0.05 -14.27
CA PHE A 135 8.54 0.00 -14.34
C PHE A 135 8.97 0.55 -15.72
N PRO A 136 9.44 1.83 -15.82
CA PRO A 136 9.47 2.55 -17.08
C PRO A 136 10.28 1.86 -18.20
N ASP A 137 11.44 1.30 -17.85
CA ASP A 137 12.31 0.60 -18.83
C ASP A 137 11.65 -0.63 -19.47
N ARG A 138 10.66 -1.22 -18.81
CA ARG A 138 10.06 -2.53 -19.17
C ARG A 138 8.64 -2.41 -19.70
N PHE A 139 8.10 -1.19 -19.87
CA PHE A 139 6.71 -1.01 -20.26
C PHE A 139 6.51 -0.89 -21.77
N TYR A 140 7.13 0.10 -22.42
CA TYR A 140 7.08 0.27 -23.87
C TYR A 140 8.19 1.17 -24.37
N ALA A 141 8.91 0.71 -25.39
CA ALA A 141 9.98 1.47 -26.05
C ALA A 141 9.41 2.23 -27.27
N SER A 142 9.55 3.55 -27.29
CA SER A 142 9.22 4.38 -28.43
C SER A 142 10.45 5.12 -28.96
N GLY A 143 10.74 4.96 -30.24
CA GLY A 143 11.92 5.55 -30.87
C GLY A 143 13.23 4.85 -30.44
N ARG A 144 14.33 5.54 -30.71
CA ARG A 144 15.67 5.07 -30.33
C ARG A 144 16.08 5.69 -29.00
N ALA A 145 16.60 4.87 -28.09
CA ALA A 145 17.13 5.36 -26.81
C ALA A 145 18.31 6.33 -27.02
N ASP A 146 18.28 7.45 -26.34
CA ASP A 146 19.44 8.33 -26.19
C ASP A 146 20.32 7.79 -25.07
N VAL A 147 21.57 7.51 -25.39
CA VAL A 147 22.56 6.99 -24.44
C VAL A 147 23.52 8.05 -23.94
N THR A 148 23.36 9.30 -24.41
CA THR A 148 24.23 10.43 -24.03
C THR A 148 24.11 10.69 -22.52
N GLY A 149 25.25 10.60 -21.82
CA GLY A 149 25.29 10.80 -20.37
C GLY A 149 24.77 9.65 -19.51
N LYS A 150 24.41 8.49 -20.08
CA LYS A 150 24.09 7.29 -19.32
C LYS A 150 25.31 6.75 -18.57
N LEU A 151 25.15 6.41 -17.30
CA LEU A 151 26.19 5.83 -16.46
C LEU A 151 26.58 4.43 -16.96
N LYS A 152 27.89 4.17 -17.05
CA LYS A 152 28.48 2.93 -17.61
C LYS A 152 29.05 2.05 -16.50
N PRO A 153 29.19 0.71 -16.76
CA PRO A 153 28.78 0.00 -17.98
C PRO A 153 27.27 -0.31 -17.99
N TYR A 154 26.70 -0.52 -19.18
CA TYR A 154 25.31 -0.97 -19.35
C TYR A 154 25.16 -1.82 -20.61
N THR A 155 24.12 -2.65 -20.63
CA THR A 155 23.68 -3.45 -21.78
C THR A 155 22.29 -3.00 -22.21
N ILE A 156 22.05 -2.87 -23.52
CA ILE A 156 20.72 -2.68 -24.08
C ILE A 156 20.35 -3.93 -24.86
N HIS A 157 19.24 -4.56 -24.49
CA HIS A 157 18.71 -5.74 -25.18
C HIS A 157 18.27 -5.38 -26.60
N LYS A 158 18.52 -6.28 -27.53
CA LYS A 158 18.16 -6.07 -28.95
C LYS A 158 16.70 -6.39 -29.23
N ASN A 159 16.14 -7.36 -28.50
CA ASN A 159 14.74 -7.76 -28.61
C ASN A 159 13.99 -7.40 -27.34
N TRP A 160 12.77 -6.87 -27.51
CA TRP A 160 11.89 -6.54 -26.41
C TRP A 160 11.54 -7.74 -25.51
N TYR A 161 11.59 -8.95 -26.05
CA TYR A 161 11.24 -10.19 -25.34
C TYR A 161 12.45 -11.04 -24.95
N ASP A 162 13.65 -10.45 -24.93
CA ASP A 162 14.82 -11.12 -24.36
C ASP A 162 14.59 -11.36 -22.86
N GLU A 163 15.26 -12.37 -22.29
CA GLU A 163 15.26 -12.58 -20.85
C GLU A 163 16.10 -11.49 -20.15
N VAL A 164 15.69 -11.14 -18.94
CA VAL A 164 16.42 -10.21 -18.07
C VAL A 164 17.77 -10.79 -17.66
N ASP A 165 18.79 -9.97 -17.53
CA ASP A 165 20.10 -10.39 -17.04
C ASP A 165 20.01 -10.70 -15.54
N TRP A 166 20.24 -11.96 -15.17
CA TRP A 166 20.14 -12.44 -13.80
C TRP A 166 21.45 -13.03 -13.26
N LYS A 167 22.42 -13.27 -14.14
CA LYS A 167 23.68 -13.93 -13.77
C LYS A 167 24.58 -12.93 -13.04
N PRO A 168 25.17 -13.35 -11.92
CA PRO A 168 26.19 -12.53 -11.27
C PRO A 168 27.45 -12.45 -12.15
N THR A 169 28.20 -11.38 -12.00
CA THR A 169 29.57 -11.23 -12.52
C THR A 169 30.50 -12.29 -11.90
N PRO A 170 31.73 -12.53 -12.45
CA PRO A 170 32.68 -13.49 -11.89
C PRO A 170 33.03 -13.24 -10.40
N ASP A 171 32.95 -12.01 -9.93
CA ASP A 171 33.13 -11.60 -8.54
C ASP A 171 31.84 -11.68 -7.70
N GLY A 172 30.75 -12.20 -8.27
CA GLY A 172 29.49 -12.48 -7.57
C GLY A 172 28.51 -11.31 -7.48
N GLN A 173 28.80 -10.17 -8.12
CA GLN A 173 27.92 -9.00 -8.11
C GLN A 173 26.77 -9.12 -9.13
N VAL A 174 25.58 -8.64 -8.78
CA VAL A 174 24.47 -8.48 -9.71
C VAL A 174 24.32 -6.99 -10.01
N LEU A 175 24.63 -6.62 -11.25
CA LEU A 175 24.76 -5.21 -11.64
C LEU A 175 23.41 -4.54 -11.91
N ASN A 176 22.38 -5.29 -12.30
CA ASN A 176 21.06 -4.75 -12.69
C ASN A 176 21.16 -3.63 -13.74
N ASN A 177 22.10 -3.72 -14.65
CA ASN A 177 22.44 -2.70 -15.65
C ASN A 177 22.05 -3.09 -17.08
N ASP A 178 21.08 -3.98 -17.19
CA ASP A 178 20.43 -4.38 -18.42
C ASP A 178 19.18 -3.54 -18.68
N PHE A 179 19.01 -3.05 -19.89
CA PHE A 179 17.93 -2.16 -20.30
C PHE A 179 17.23 -2.67 -21.54
N PHE A 180 15.92 -2.40 -21.64
CA PHE A 180 15.10 -2.72 -22.81
C PHE A 180 14.68 -1.46 -23.58
N GLY A 181 14.92 -0.28 -23.02
CA GLY A 181 14.70 0.99 -23.69
C GLY A 181 13.26 1.51 -23.60
N GLY A 182 12.44 0.99 -22.69
CA GLY A 182 11.18 1.62 -22.34
C GLY A 182 11.40 3.05 -21.85
N ASN A 183 10.52 4.00 -22.24
CA ASN A 183 10.76 5.43 -22.05
C ASN A 183 9.47 6.23 -21.86
N PHE A 184 9.59 7.52 -21.52
CA PHE A 184 8.45 8.41 -21.29
C PHE A 184 7.54 8.53 -22.50
N ARG A 185 8.11 8.64 -23.70
CA ARG A 185 7.33 8.68 -24.94
C ARG A 185 6.52 7.38 -25.13
N GLY A 186 7.13 6.24 -24.83
CA GLY A 186 6.44 4.95 -24.90
C GLY A 186 5.27 4.86 -23.93
N ILE A 187 5.42 5.33 -22.69
CA ILE A 187 4.32 5.40 -21.73
C ILE A 187 3.24 6.34 -22.24
N THR A 188 3.61 7.50 -22.80
CA THR A 188 2.68 8.46 -23.40
C THR A 188 1.86 7.85 -24.54
N GLU A 189 2.48 7.10 -25.44
CA GLU A 189 1.79 6.39 -26.53
C GLU A 189 0.80 5.31 -26.03
N LYS A 190 1.02 4.77 -24.84
CA LYS A 190 0.15 3.77 -24.20
C LYS A 190 -0.85 4.37 -23.21
N MET A 191 -0.98 5.68 -23.14
CA MET A 191 -1.85 6.34 -22.16
C MET A 191 -3.34 5.98 -22.35
N ASP A 192 -3.80 5.77 -23.58
CA ASP A 192 -5.17 5.30 -23.85
C ASP A 192 -5.40 3.86 -23.36
N TYR A 193 -4.36 3.01 -23.45
CA TYR A 193 -4.40 1.68 -22.88
C TYR A 193 -4.57 1.74 -21.34
N ILE A 194 -3.75 2.57 -20.68
CA ILE A 194 -3.79 2.78 -19.22
C ILE A 194 -5.16 3.34 -18.80
N ALA A 195 -5.66 4.35 -19.49
CA ALA A 195 -6.98 4.92 -19.23
C ALA A 195 -8.11 3.90 -19.41
N GLY A 196 -7.98 3.00 -20.40
CA GLY A 196 -8.92 1.90 -20.68
C GLY A 196 -9.05 0.89 -19.56
N LEU A 197 -8.05 0.79 -18.66
CA LEU A 197 -8.08 -0.02 -17.44
C LEU A 197 -8.82 0.67 -16.27
N GLY A 198 -9.38 1.88 -16.48
CA GLY A 198 -10.03 2.66 -15.42
C GLY A 198 -9.06 3.34 -14.45
N VAL A 199 -7.79 3.43 -14.81
CA VAL A 199 -6.72 4.03 -14.01
C VAL A 199 -6.93 5.53 -13.85
N THR A 200 -6.66 6.04 -12.65
CA THR A 200 -6.70 7.45 -12.30
C THR A 200 -5.40 7.95 -11.66
N ILE A 201 -4.49 7.04 -11.31
CA ILE A 201 -3.13 7.36 -10.84
C ILE A 201 -2.12 6.50 -11.59
N LEU A 202 -1.14 7.12 -12.21
CA LEU A 202 0.05 6.48 -12.76
C LEU A 202 1.19 6.62 -11.75
N TYR A 203 1.65 5.51 -11.19
CA TYR A 203 2.83 5.46 -10.33
C TYR A 203 4.03 4.97 -11.13
N LEU A 204 5.07 5.80 -11.24
CA LEU A 204 6.32 5.46 -11.90
C LEU A 204 7.37 5.03 -10.87
N ASN A 205 7.93 3.82 -11.02
CA ASN A 205 9.19 3.47 -10.36
C ASN A 205 10.28 4.51 -10.70
N PRO A 206 11.42 4.58 -9.97
CA PRO A 206 12.36 5.69 -10.06
C PRO A 206 12.73 6.07 -11.49
N ILE A 207 12.73 7.37 -11.76
CA ILE A 207 13.00 7.95 -13.09
C ILE A 207 14.30 8.72 -13.17
N SER A 208 14.91 9.02 -12.02
CA SER A 208 16.15 9.81 -11.95
C SER A 208 17.33 9.08 -12.60
N LYS A 209 18.28 9.85 -13.12
CA LYS A 209 19.53 9.34 -13.68
C LYS A 209 20.24 8.42 -12.68
N SER A 210 20.53 7.17 -13.10
CA SER A 210 21.06 6.12 -12.25
C SER A 210 21.92 5.16 -13.07
N PHE A 211 22.63 4.27 -12.41
CA PHE A 211 23.40 3.21 -13.06
C PHE A 211 22.48 2.01 -13.41
N SER A 212 21.68 1.58 -12.46
CA SER A 212 20.83 0.40 -12.61
C SER A 212 19.55 0.65 -13.41
N SER A 213 18.93 -0.43 -13.89
CA SER A 213 17.65 -0.39 -14.58
C SER A 213 16.46 -0.14 -13.63
N HIS A 214 16.61 -0.47 -12.34
CA HIS A 214 15.60 -0.16 -11.32
C HIS A 214 15.68 1.30 -10.82
N ARG A 215 16.83 1.95 -10.94
CA ARG A 215 17.07 3.38 -10.62
C ARG A 215 16.91 3.75 -9.13
N TYR A 216 16.91 2.77 -8.22
CA TYR A 216 16.96 3.06 -6.78
C TYR A 216 18.34 3.55 -6.33
N ASP A 217 19.39 3.34 -7.12
CA ASP A 217 20.73 3.90 -6.95
C ASP A 217 20.83 5.31 -7.57
N THR A 218 20.08 6.27 -7.05
CA THR A 218 19.96 7.62 -7.60
C THR A 218 21.33 8.25 -7.84
N GLY A 219 21.59 8.62 -9.10
CA GLY A 219 22.81 9.29 -9.54
C GLY A 219 22.69 10.81 -9.58
N ASP A 220 21.53 11.32 -10.03
CA ASP A 220 21.18 12.73 -10.03
C ASP A 220 19.67 12.89 -9.83
N TYR A 221 19.28 13.47 -8.70
CA TYR A 221 17.87 13.64 -8.33
C TYR A 221 17.06 14.54 -9.28
N LYS A 222 17.72 15.52 -9.90
CA LYS A 222 17.07 16.53 -10.75
C LYS A 222 17.14 16.22 -12.25
N ALA A 223 17.84 15.18 -12.64
CA ALA A 223 17.93 14.77 -14.05
C ALA A 223 17.20 13.45 -14.27
N PRO A 224 16.35 13.32 -15.30
CA PRO A 224 15.81 12.02 -15.69
C PRO A 224 16.94 11.14 -16.24
N ASP A 225 16.77 9.81 -16.12
CA ASP A 225 17.69 8.87 -16.76
C ASP A 225 17.64 9.06 -18.29
N PRO A 226 18.78 9.22 -18.98
CA PRO A 226 18.82 9.48 -20.42
C PRO A 226 18.02 8.47 -21.25
N LEU A 227 17.99 7.20 -20.83
CA LEU A 227 17.22 6.16 -21.53
C LEU A 227 15.71 6.37 -21.42
N LEU A 228 15.23 7.12 -20.43
CA LEU A 228 13.79 7.43 -20.29
C LEU A 228 13.38 8.65 -21.12
N GLY A 229 14.31 9.55 -21.41
CA GLY A 229 14.05 10.79 -22.14
C GLY A 229 14.48 12.04 -21.38
N THR A 230 13.93 13.18 -21.76
CA THR A 230 14.22 14.50 -21.21
C THR A 230 13.14 14.95 -20.22
N GLU A 231 13.38 16.06 -19.52
CA GLU A 231 12.36 16.74 -18.71
C GLU A 231 11.14 17.14 -19.54
N ALA A 232 11.34 17.54 -20.80
CA ALA A 232 10.25 17.87 -21.71
C ALA A 232 9.41 16.63 -22.07
N ASP A 233 10.04 15.47 -22.24
CA ASP A 233 9.32 14.21 -22.48
C ASP A 233 8.52 13.78 -21.22
N PHE A 234 9.05 14.02 -20.02
CA PHE A 234 8.34 13.78 -18.77
C PHE A 234 7.13 14.73 -18.61
N ALA A 235 7.32 16.04 -18.87
CA ALA A 235 6.22 17.00 -18.81
C ALA A 235 5.12 16.64 -19.83
N ALA A 236 5.49 16.25 -21.05
CA ALA A 236 4.53 15.79 -22.05
C ALA A 236 3.77 14.51 -21.62
N LEU A 237 4.44 13.61 -20.89
CA LEU A 237 3.78 12.44 -20.28
C LEU A 237 2.75 12.89 -19.24
N CYS A 238 3.10 13.81 -18.35
CA CYS A 238 2.17 14.35 -17.35
C CYS A 238 0.97 15.03 -18.02
N ASP A 239 1.19 15.86 -19.03
CA ASP A 239 0.11 16.52 -19.78
C ASP A 239 -0.83 15.51 -20.43
N ALA A 240 -0.28 14.45 -21.04
CA ALA A 240 -1.07 13.38 -21.66
C ALA A 240 -1.88 12.57 -20.63
N ALA A 241 -1.34 12.35 -19.44
CA ALA A 241 -2.01 11.72 -18.32
C ALA A 241 -3.15 12.62 -17.80
N HIS A 242 -2.85 13.88 -17.52
CA HIS A 242 -3.81 14.87 -17.02
C HIS A 242 -4.99 15.08 -17.98
N ALA A 243 -4.74 15.09 -19.30
CA ALA A 243 -5.79 15.18 -20.31
C ALA A 243 -6.80 14.01 -20.25
N ARG A 244 -6.44 12.89 -19.58
CA ARG A 244 -7.31 11.72 -19.37
C ARG A 244 -7.78 11.58 -17.93
N GLY A 245 -7.55 12.59 -17.10
CA GLY A 245 -7.89 12.57 -15.66
C GLY A 245 -7.02 11.59 -14.85
N ILE A 246 -5.79 11.34 -15.29
CA ILE A 246 -4.82 10.49 -14.61
C ILE A 246 -3.77 11.38 -13.94
N ARG A 247 -3.55 11.22 -12.64
CA ARG A 247 -2.50 11.88 -11.88
C ARG A 247 -1.21 11.06 -11.92
N VAL A 248 -0.05 11.73 -11.84
CA VAL A 248 1.27 11.08 -11.92
C VAL A 248 1.99 11.23 -10.60
N ILE A 249 2.37 10.10 -9.96
CA ILE A 249 3.20 10.10 -8.77
C ILE A 249 4.55 9.45 -9.03
N LEU A 250 5.59 9.98 -8.38
CA LEU A 250 6.98 9.56 -8.53
C LEU A 250 7.47 8.78 -7.31
N ASP A 251 8.50 7.98 -7.51
CA ASP A 251 9.21 7.31 -6.43
C ASP A 251 10.28 8.25 -5.84
N GLY A 252 10.19 8.50 -4.54
CA GLY A 252 11.09 9.35 -3.77
C GLY A 252 12.09 8.50 -2.97
N VAL A 253 13.29 8.33 -3.51
CA VAL A 253 14.36 7.53 -2.91
C VAL A 253 15.31 8.45 -2.15
N TYR A 254 15.04 8.68 -0.85
CA TYR A 254 15.78 9.66 -0.04
C TYR A 254 16.60 9.05 1.10
N SER A 255 16.64 7.72 1.22
CA SER A 255 17.41 7.03 2.25
C SER A 255 18.90 6.86 1.88
N HIS A 256 19.21 6.79 0.59
CA HIS A 256 20.55 6.55 0.05
C HIS A 256 20.69 7.12 -1.37
N THR A 257 21.92 7.14 -1.89
CA THR A 257 22.23 7.46 -3.30
C THR A 257 23.04 6.31 -3.92
N GLY A 258 23.25 6.37 -5.22
CA GLY A 258 24.26 5.51 -5.85
C GLY A 258 25.69 5.94 -5.45
N SER A 259 26.61 4.98 -5.33
CA SER A 259 28.03 5.29 -5.10
C SER A 259 28.64 6.09 -6.27
N ASN A 260 28.11 5.91 -7.46
CA ASN A 260 28.45 6.64 -8.68
C ASN A 260 27.57 7.87 -8.93
N SER A 261 26.91 8.39 -7.88
CA SER A 261 26.11 9.62 -7.99
C SER A 261 26.94 10.89 -8.10
N LEU A 262 26.32 11.97 -8.56
CA LEU A 262 26.84 13.33 -8.52
C LEU A 262 27.36 13.72 -7.12
N TYR A 263 26.73 13.21 -6.09
CA TYR A 263 26.92 13.58 -4.69
C TYR A 263 28.05 12.79 -4.00
N PHE A 264 28.15 11.50 -4.28
CA PHE A 264 29.18 10.62 -3.71
C PHE A 264 30.37 10.44 -4.64
N ASN A 265 30.13 10.09 -5.89
CA ASN A 265 31.05 10.03 -7.03
C ASN A 265 32.29 9.14 -6.84
N ARG A 266 32.14 7.97 -6.22
CA ARG A 266 33.23 7.00 -6.00
C ARG A 266 33.87 6.56 -7.31
N GLU A 267 33.09 6.31 -8.34
CA GLU A 267 33.52 5.81 -9.64
C GLU A 267 33.98 6.93 -10.60
N GLY A 268 33.93 8.20 -10.19
CA GLY A 268 34.33 9.34 -11.04
C GLY A 268 33.42 9.53 -12.25
N ALA A 269 32.14 9.15 -12.15
CA ALA A 269 31.19 9.19 -13.24
C ALA A 269 30.69 10.60 -13.58
N PHE A 270 30.85 11.54 -12.66
CA PHE A 270 30.48 12.95 -12.82
C PHE A 270 31.70 13.87 -12.74
N PRO A 271 31.68 15.02 -13.39
CA PRO A 271 32.78 15.99 -13.29
C PRO A 271 32.83 16.71 -11.93
N SER A 272 31.79 16.52 -11.09
CA SER A 272 31.69 17.09 -9.75
C SER A 272 32.65 16.43 -8.76
N VAL A 273 33.02 17.17 -7.72
CA VAL A 273 33.77 16.63 -6.58
C VAL A 273 32.75 16.09 -5.57
N GLY A 274 32.54 14.77 -5.57
CA GLY A 274 31.65 14.11 -4.62
C GLY A 274 32.27 13.92 -3.23
N ALA A 275 31.47 13.46 -2.28
CA ALA A 275 31.89 13.22 -0.89
C ALA A 275 33.01 12.19 -0.76
N TYR A 276 33.08 11.21 -1.66
CA TYR A 276 34.16 10.22 -1.69
C TYR A 276 35.49 10.82 -2.16
N ASN A 277 35.45 11.85 -3.03
CA ASN A 277 36.64 12.42 -3.66
C ASN A 277 37.34 13.46 -2.79
N SER A 278 36.61 14.21 -1.94
CA SER A 278 37.16 15.24 -1.07
C SER A 278 36.28 15.50 0.16
N LYS A 279 36.93 15.76 1.29
CA LYS A 279 36.24 16.25 2.49
C LYS A 279 35.74 17.69 2.35
N GLU A 280 36.25 18.44 1.35
CA GLU A 280 35.80 19.79 1.01
C GLU A 280 34.58 19.78 0.05
N SER A 281 34.11 18.61 -0.34
CA SER A 281 32.91 18.48 -1.17
C SER A 281 31.70 19.09 -0.45
N PRO A 282 30.82 19.84 -1.15
CA PRO A 282 29.59 20.37 -0.57
C PRO A 282 28.61 19.25 -0.13
N TYR A 283 28.87 18.03 -0.55
CA TYR A 283 28.06 16.85 -0.22
C TYR A 283 28.69 15.99 0.89
N TYR A 284 29.88 16.38 1.43
CA TYR A 284 30.58 15.52 2.41
C TYR A 284 29.74 15.26 3.66
N SER A 285 29.05 16.24 4.21
CA SER A 285 28.20 16.13 5.39
C SER A 285 26.95 15.26 5.18
N TRP A 286 26.57 15.01 3.91
CA TRP A 286 25.44 14.14 3.58
C TRP A 286 25.68 12.68 3.99
N TYR A 287 26.95 12.27 4.16
CA TYR A 287 27.33 10.88 4.39
C TYR A 287 28.09 10.71 5.70
N THR A 288 28.01 9.51 6.25
CA THR A 288 28.78 9.15 7.45
C THR A 288 29.94 8.25 7.06
N PHE A 289 31.16 8.72 7.26
CA PHE A 289 32.38 7.95 7.05
C PHE A 289 32.93 7.45 8.39
N TYR A 290 33.21 6.15 8.48
CA TYR A 290 33.93 5.55 9.60
C TYR A 290 35.45 5.62 9.40
N ASN A 291 35.91 5.45 8.14
CA ASN A 291 37.29 5.66 7.73
C ASN A 291 37.29 6.16 6.27
N TRP A 292 37.38 7.47 6.10
CA TRP A 292 37.33 8.12 4.79
C TRP A 292 38.52 7.73 3.89
N PRO A 293 38.34 7.50 2.60
CA PRO A 293 37.08 7.52 1.88
C PRO A 293 36.36 6.16 1.81
N ASN A 294 37.01 5.05 2.21
CA ASN A 294 36.65 3.71 1.83
C ASN A 294 35.64 3.00 2.77
N VAL A 295 35.49 3.50 4.02
CA VAL A 295 34.58 2.87 4.99
C VAL A 295 33.52 3.90 5.39
N TYR A 296 32.30 3.64 4.97
CA TYR A 296 31.17 4.53 5.17
C TYR A 296 29.88 3.75 5.46
N HIS A 297 28.90 4.45 5.99
CA HIS A 297 27.57 3.88 6.21
C HIS A 297 26.89 3.66 4.86
N SER A 298 26.47 2.43 4.61
CA SER A 298 25.75 2.04 3.39
C SER A 298 24.43 1.33 3.73
N TRP A 299 23.49 1.39 2.81
CA TRP A 299 22.18 0.80 2.98
C TRP A 299 22.28 -0.73 2.94
N TRP A 300 21.93 -1.37 4.05
CA TRP A 300 21.99 -2.82 4.24
C TRP A 300 23.36 -3.43 3.87
N ASP A 301 24.43 -2.70 4.15
CA ASP A 301 25.82 -3.06 3.83
C ASP A 301 26.15 -3.20 2.33
N PHE A 302 25.28 -2.68 1.46
CA PHE A 302 25.59 -2.53 0.03
C PHE A 302 26.45 -1.29 -0.19
N ASP A 303 27.74 -1.49 -0.44
CA ASP A 303 28.71 -0.41 -0.62
C ASP A 303 28.43 0.48 -1.85
N THR A 304 27.61 -0.02 -2.80
CA THR A 304 27.10 0.75 -3.94
C THR A 304 25.97 1.72 -3.59
N LEU A 305 25.43 1.64 -2.35
CA LEU A 305 24.30 2.45 -1.87
C LEU A 305 24.65 3.21 -0.58
N PRO A 306 25.53 4.24 -0.64
CA PRO A 306 25.87 5.05 0.53
C PRO A 306 24.63 5.73 1.13
N THR A 307 24.42 5.50 2.43
CA THR A 307 23.28 6.03 3.19
C THR A 307 23.45 7.52 3.44
N VAL A 308 22.37 8.28 3.29
CA VAL A 308 22.37 9.74 3.47
C VAL A 308 21.96 10.10 4.91
N ASN A 309 22.59 11.13 5.47
CA ASN A 309 22.15 11.80 6.69
C ASN A 309 20.91 12.63 6.38
N LYS A 310 19.72 12.04 6.52
CA LYS A 310 18.44 12.62 6.11
C LYS A 310 18.18 14.00 6.72
N MET A 311 18.67 14.25 7.95
CA MET A 311 18.51 15.53 8.65
C MET A 311 19.70 16.48 8.49
N ASP A 312 20.69 16.17 7.62
CA ASP A 312 21.73 17.12 7.26
C ASP A 312 21.09 18.38 6.65
N PRO A 313 21.39 19.60 7.15
CA PRO A 313 20.73 20.82 6.69
C PRO A 313 20.92 21.10 5.19
N ALA A 314 22.05 20.71 4.58
CA ALA A 314 22.28 20.90 3.17
C ALA A 314 21.46 19.89 2.34
N PHE A 315 21.34 18.65 2.81
CA PHE A 315 20.48 17.64 2.19
C PHE A 315 19.00 18.05 2.27
N VAL A 316 18.53 18.46 3.45
CA VAL A 316 17.15 18.95 3.65
C VAL A 316 16.84 20.11 2.72
N ARG A 317 17.75 21.08 2.57
CA ARG A 317 17.57 22.18 1.64
C ARG A 317 17.44 21.67 0.20
N TYR A 318 18.38 20.86 -0.24
CA TYR A 318 18.44 20.36 -1.60
C TYR A 318 17.21 19.52 -1.99
N ILE A 319 16.76 18.64 -1.09
CA ILE A 319 15.60 17.78 -1.36
C ILE A 319 14.29 18.51 -1.14
N ILE A 320 14.16 19.31 -0.05
CA ILE A 320 12.86 19.74 0.46
C ILE A 320 12.65 21.26 0.35
N THR A 321 13.56 22.08 0.96
CA THR A 321 13.17 23.45 1.33
C THR A 321 13.59 24.53 0.37
N ASP A 322 14.63 24.32 -0.45
CA ASP A 322 15.05 25.30 -1.44
C ASP A 322 13.95 25.55 -2.49
N GLU A 323 13.92 26.73 -3.06
CA GLU A 323 12.95 27.11 -4.10
C GLU A 323 13.03 26.17 -5.31
N ASP A 324 14.24 25.74 -5.68
CA ASP A 324 14.51 24.77 -6.73
C ASP A 324 14.80 23.35 -6.18
N SER A 325 14.31 23.05 -4.98
CA SER A 325 14.46 21.71 -4.38
C SER A 325 14.00 20.59 -5.30
N VAL A 326 14.46 19.37 -5.04
CA VAL A 326 14.05 18.19 -5.83
C VAL A 326 12.53 18.04 -5.88
N LEU A 327 11.85 18.27 -4.75
CA LEU A 327 10.38 18.23 -4.69
C LEU A 327 9.75 19.28 -5.61
N ALA A 328 10.21 20.53 -5.53
CA ALA A 328 9.69 21.61 -6.33
C ALA A 328 9.96 21.41 -7.83
N HIS A 329 11.13 20.86 -8.17
CA HIS A 329 11.52 20.58 -9.54
C HIS A 329 10.52 19.64 -10.26
N TRP A 330 10.25 18.47 -9.70
CA TRP A 330 9.38 17.50 -10.35
C TRP A 330 7.89 17.88 -10.29
N LEU A 331 7.44 18.57 -9.21
CA LEU A 331 6.08 19.10 -9.15
C LEU A 331 5.84 20.17 -10.22
N ARG A 332 6.82 21.04 -10.51
CA ARG A 332 6.73 22.02 -11.60
C ARG A 332 6.66 21.38 -12.98
N LEU A 333 7.27 20.21 -13.15
CA LEU A 333 7.22 19.44 -14.40
C LEU A 333 5.93 18.62 -14.54
N GLY A 334 5.03 18.64 -13.56
CA GLY A 334 3.70 18.04 -13.65
C GLY A 334 3.47 16.82 -12.79
N ALA A 335 4.40 16.43 -11.90
CA ALA A 335 4.12 15.38 -10.90
C ALA A 335 3.03 15.84 -9.93
N ASP A 336 2.15 14.91 -9.50
CA ASP A 336 1.06 15.15 -8.57
C ASP A 336 1.32 14.61 -7.16
N GLY A 337 2.51 14.08 -6.92
CA GLY A 337 2.87 13.54 -5.61
C GLY A 337 4.02 12.54 -5.65
N TYR A 338 4.25 11.92 -4.49
CA TYR A 338 5.36 10.99 -4.30
C TYR A 338 4.96 9.76 -3.52
N ARG A 339 5.59 8.64 -3.85
CA ARG A 339 5.71 7.45 -2.99
C ARG A 339 7.09 7.48 -2.36
N LEU A 340 7.17 7.44 -1.04
CA LEU A 340 8.44 7.38 -0.32
C LEU A 340 8.94 5.94 -0.24
N ASP A 341 10.10 5.70 -0.82
CA ASP A 341 10.85 4.46 -0.71
C ASP A 341 11.29 4.23 0.73
N VAL A 342 11.11 2.98 1.23
CA VAL A 342 11.44 2.56 2.60
C VAL A 342 11.14 3.63 3.66
N ALA A 343 9.88 4.04 3.77
CA ALA A 343 9.45 5.12 4.67
C ALA A 343 9.90 4.87 6.13
N ASP A 344 10.03 3.61 6.54
CA ASP A 344 10.52 3.22 7.87
C ASP A 344 11.96 3.68 8.15
N GLU A 345 12.77 3.96 7.13
CA GLU A 345 14.14 4.44 7.27
C GLU A 345 14.28 5.97 7.24
N LEU A 346 13.18 6.68 6.96
CA LEU A 346 13.15 8.14 7.00
C LEU A 346 12.70 8.59 8.41
N PRO A 347 13.40 9.55 9.05
CA PRO A 347 12.93 10.14 10.31
C PRO A 347 11.54 10.76 10.17
N ASP A 348 10.70 10.70 11.23
CA ASP A 348 9.37 11.31 11.23
C ASP A 348 9.46 12.82 10.93
N GLU A 349 10.47 13.49 11.48
CA GLU A 349 10.74 14.91 11.23
C GLU A 349 11.01 15.20 9.75
N PHE A 350 11.73 14.30 9.06
CA PHE A 350 12.01 14.43 7.62
C PHE A 350 10.73 14.29 6.80
N ILE A 351 9.92 13.27 7.10
CA ILE A 351 8.64 13.02 6.41
C ILE A 351 7.69 14.21 6.62
N LYS A 352 7.64 14.75 7.84
CA LYS A 352 6.82 15.90 8.18
C LYS A 352 7.24 17.18 7.45
N LEU A 353 8.55 17.46 7.39
CA LEU A 353 9.09 18.57 6.61
C LEU A 353 8.75 18.42 5.13
N LEU A 354 8.94 17.23 4.59
CA LEU A 354 8.63 16.89 3.20
C LEU A 354 7.14 17.08 2.90
N ARG A 355 6.24 16.57 3.77
CA ARG A 355 4.81 16.76 3.63
C ARG A 355 4.40 18.24 3.65
N ASN A 356 4.90 18.99 4.63
CA ASN A 356 4.60 20.42 4.73
C ASN A 356 4.99 21.14 3.44
N ARG A 357 6.21 20.89 2.95
CA ARG A 357 6.71 21.53 1.72
C ARG A 357 5.92 21.12 0.48
N ILE A 358 5.57 19.85 0.34
CA ILE A 358 4.72 19.39 -0.78
C ILE A 358 3.37 20.11 -0.75
N LYS A 359 2.73 20.21 0.43
CA LYS A 359 1.42 20.86 0.58
C LYS A 359 1.49 22.39 0.38
N GLU A 360 2.61 23.03 0.68
CA GLU A 360 2.86 24.44 0.32
C GLU A 360 2.94 24.63 -1.19
N LEU A 361 3.65 23.72 -1.88
CA LEU A 361 3.83 23.79 -3.34
C LEU A 361 2.56 23.41 -4.11
N ASN A 362 1.88 22.40 -3.63
CA ASN A 362 0.61 21.90 -4.19
C ASN A 362 -0.22 21.24 -3.08
N PRO A 363 -1.26 21.90 -2.55
CA PRO A 363 -2.12 21.37 -1.48
C PRO A 363 -2.76 20.01 -1.83
N ASP A 364 -2.98 19.76 -3.12
CA ASP A 364 -3.57 18.52 -3.63
C ASP A 364 -2.55 17.44 -3.96
N ALA A 365 -1.24 17.64 -3.73
CA ALA A 365 -0.25 16.61 -3.96
C ALA A 365 -0.38 15.45 -2.97
N LEU A 366 -0.21 14.22 -3.43
CA LEU A 366 -0.27 13.00 -2.63
C LEU A 366 1.11 12.65 -2.06
N LEU A 367 1.16 12.26 -0.79
CA LEU A 367 2.34 11.65 -0.17
C LEU A 367 1.99 10.25 0.34
N LEU A 368 2.51 9.24 -0.35
CA LEU A 368 2.33 7.82 -0.05
C LEU A 368 3.62 7.23 0.51
N GLY A 369 3.57 6.43 1.56
CA GLY A 369 4.74 5.75 2.14
C GLY A 369 4.76 4.25 1.87
N GLU A 370 5.95 3.70 1.65
CA GLU A 370 6.14 2.25 1.69
C GLU A 370 6.24 1.78 3.13
N VAL A 371 5.22 1.07 3.59
CA VAL A 371 5.16 0.42 4.90
C VAL A 371 4.57 -0.97 4.71
N TRP A 372 5.26 -2.01 5.20
CA TRP A 372 4.89 -3.40 4.92
C TRP A 372 3.87 -3.99 5.89
N GLU A 373 3.75 -3.42 7.09
CA GLU A 373 2.84 -3.88 8.14
C GLU A 373 1.73 -2.85 8.42
N ASP A 374 1.03 -3.00 9.54
CA ASP A 374 0.07 -1.99 10.00
C ASP A 374 0.82 -0.69 10.36
N ALA A 375 0.62 0.35 9.54
CA ALA A 375 1.29 1.63 9.70
C ALA A 375 0.80 2.45 10.90
N SER A 376 -0.37 2.12 11.46
CA SER A 376 -0.95 2.86 12.59
C SER A 376 -0.22 2.62 13.91
N ASN A 377 0.48 1.47 14.00
CA ASN A 377 1.21 1.07 15.21
C ASN A 377 2.62 0.54 14.89
N LYS A 378 3.16 0.90 13.73
CA LYS A 378 4.49 0.45 13.28
C LYS A 378 5.57 0.88 14.25
N CYS A 379 6.43 -0.07 14.60
CA CYS A 379 7.69 0.19 15.27
C CYS A 379 8.84 -0.17 14.33
N ALA A 380 9.68 0.79 14.00
CA ALA A 380 10.84 0.60 13.15
C ALA A 380 12.09 1.14 13.86
N TYR A 381 13.18 0.37 13.83
CA TYR A 381 14.46 0.74 14.47
C TYR A 381 14.33 1.12 15.94
N GLY A 382 13.42 0.44 16.68
CA GLY A 382 13.16 0.69 18.09
C GLY A 382 12.34 1.95 18.40
N LYS A 383 11.86 2.67 17.37
CA LYS A 383 11.03 3.86 17.51
C LYS A 383 9.63 3.60 16.98
N ARG A 384 8.60 4.01 17.74
CA ARG A 384 7.21 4.06 17.26
C ARG A 384 7.08 5.14 16.18
N ARG A 385 6.46 4.78 15.05
CA ARG A 385 6.24 5.71 13.94
C ARG A 385 4.94 6.47 14.12
N THR A 386 4.94 7.73 13.73
CA THR A 386 3.80 8.65 13.92
C THR A 386 3.11 9.03 12.61
N TYR A 387 3.18 8.17 11.60
CA TYR A 387 2.70 8.41 10.23
C TYR A 387 1.31 9.07 10.16
N PHE A 388 0.37 8.65 11.00
CA PHE A 388 -0.99 9.18 11.03
C PHE A 388 -1.23 10.11 12.21
N THR A 389 -0.76 9.74 13.40
CA THR A 389 -0.91 10.55 14.60
C THR A 389 -0.08 11.84 14.54
N GLY A 390 1.01 11.85 13.79
CA GLY A 390 1.82 13.03 13.46
C GLY A 390 1.33 13.81 12.24
N GLY A 391 0.38 13.26 11.46
CA GLY A 391 -0.11 13.87 10.23
C GLY A 391 0.95 13.89 9.12
N GLU A 392 1.65 12.78 8.91
CA GLU A 392 2.84 12.72 8.04
C GLU A 392 2.57 12.13 6.66
N LEU A 393 1.76 11.06 6.54
CA LEU A 393 1.47 10.37 5.29
C LEU A 393 -0.01 10.43 4.93
N ASP A 394 -0.31 10.74 3.66
CA ASP A 394 -1.68 10.72 3.13
C ASP A 394 -2.16 9.29 2.83
N SER A 395 -1.22 8.37 2.59
CA SER A 395 -1.49 7.00 2.18
C SER A 395 -0.29 6.11 2.47
N VAL A 396 -0.51 4.81 2.51
CA VAL A 396 0.55 3.79 2.57
C VAL A 396 0.27 2.63 1.61
N MET A 397 1.33 1.87 1.28
CA MET A 397 1.22 0.60 0.57
C MET A 397 0.61 -0.44 1.50
N ASN A 398 -0.62 -0.88 1.19
CA ASN A 398 -1.44 -1.71 2.08
C ASN A 398 -1.12 -3.21 1.94
N TYR A 399 0.07 -3.61 2.36
CA TYR A 399 0.48 -5.01 2.39
C TYR A 399 -0.40 -5.91 3.28
N PRO A 400 -0.99 -5.42 4.41
CA PRO A 400 -1.94 -6.22 5.17
C PRO A 400 -3.12 -6.72 4.33
N PHE A 401 -3.72 -5.89 3.46
CA PHE A 401 -4.81 -6.33 2.57
C PHE A 401 -4.33 -7.34 1.53
N ARG A 402 -3.12 -7.14 0.96
CA ARG A 402 -2.51 -8.13 0.07
C ARG A 402 -2.40 -9.49 0.75
N THR A 403 -1.87 -9.52 1.96
CA THR A 403 -1.70 -10.75 2.74
C THR A 403 -3.05 -11.42 3.01
N ALA A 404 -4.06 -10.67 3.44
CA ALA A 404 -5.40 -11.18 3.68
C ALA A 404 -6.04 -11.78 2.41
N ILE A 405 -5.95 -11.07 1.27
CA ILE A 405 -6.49 -11.54 -0.01
C ILE A 405 -5.78 -12.81 -0.48
N VAL A 406 -4.44 -12.79 -0.51
CA VAL A 406 -3.63 -13.93 -0.98
C VAL A 406 -3.86 -15.16 -0.11
N ASN A 407 -3.83 -15.00 1.22
CA ASN A 407 -4.06 -16.10 2.15
C ASN A 407 -5.48 -16.68 2.01
N PHE A 408 -6.49 -15.82 1.87
CA PHE A 408 -7.85 -16.29 1.63
C PHE A 408 -7.93 -17.06 0.31
N VAL A 409 -7.45 -16.52 -0.79
CA VAL A 409 -7.55 -17.16 -2.11
C VAL A 409 -6.76 -18.46 -2.18
N LYS A 410 -5.59 -18.53 -1.53
CA LYS A 410 -4.75 -19.76 -1.43
C LYS A 410 -5.27 -20.80 -0.43
N ASN A 411 -6.30 -20.51 0.33
CA ASN A 411 -6.78 -21.36 1.42
C ASN A 411 -5.78 -21.54 2.58
N LEU A 412 -4.99 -20.52 2.83
CA LEU A 412 -4.08 -20.44 3.99
C LEU A 412 -4.78 -19.84 5.21
N ASP A 413 -5.83 -19.04 4.97
CA ASP A 413 -6.70 -18.46 6.00
C ASP A 413 -8.15 -18.45 5.53
N GLY A 414 -9.09 -18.30 6.48
CA GLY A 414 -10.52 -18.26 6.25
C GLY A 414 -11.10 -16.84 6.16
N GLY A 415 -12.41 -16.77 5.90
CA GLY A 415 -13.14 -15.49 5.85
C GLY A 415 -13.07 -14.71 7.16
N ARG A 416 -12.95 -15.38 8.31
CA ARG A 416 -12.84 -14.72 9.61
C ARG A 416 -11.52 -13.96 9.74
N GLY A 417 -10.38 -14.57 9.40
CA GLY A 417 -9.09 -13.90 9.43
C GLY A 417 -9.00 -12.75 8.38
N PHE A 418 -9.58 -12.97 7.21
CA PHE A 418 -9.71 -11.92 6.20
C PHE A 418 -10.48 -10.70 6.74
N LYS A 419 -11.67 -10.92 7.34
CA LYS A 419 -12.48 -9.86 7.95
C LYS A 419 -11.71 -9.15 9.07
N GLU A 420 -11.04 -9.92 9.95
CA GLU A 420 -10.28 -9.36 11.07
C GLU A 420 -9.21 -8.38 10.56
N THR A 421 -8.41 -8.78 9.57
CA THR A 421 -7.38 -7.93 8.98
C THR A 421 -7.97 -6.68 8.34
N VAL A 422 -9.00 -6.84 7.51
CA VAL A 422 -9.64 -5.70 6.82
C VAL A 422 -10.22 -4.72 7.83
N MET A 423 -11.00 -5.21 8.80
CA MET A 423 -11.66 -4.35 9.76
C MET A 423 -10.71 -3.73 10.77
N SER A 424 -9.58 -4.37 11.10
CA SER A 424 -8.54 -3.78 11.94
C SER A 424 -7.86 -2.59 11.26
N ILE A 425 -7.52 -2.71 9.98
CA ILE A 425 -6.97 -1.58 9.21
C ILE A 425 -8.00 -0.46 9.10
N MET A 426 -9.28 -0.78 8.82
CA MET A 426 -10.34 0.23 8.73
C MET A 426 -10.61 0.93 10.07
N GLU A 427 -10.41 0.26 11.20
CA GLU A 427 -10.55 0.84 12.54
C GLU A 427 -9.34 1.71 12.93
N ASN A 428 -8.13 1.22 12.63
CA ASN A 428 -6.90 1.83 13.11
C ASN A 428 -6.43 3.02 12.27
N TYR A 429 -6.82 3.07 10.99
CA TYR A 429 -6.41 4.12 10.07
C TYR A 429 -7.42 5.27 10.03
N PRO A 430 -6.95 6.52 9.88
CA PRO A 430 -7.85 7.64 9.60
C PRO A 430 -8.71 7.33 8.36
N PRO A 431 -10.01 7.61 8.37
CA PRO A 431 -10.89 7.29 7.24
C PRO A 431 -10.41 7.86 5.90
N GLN A 432 -9.86 9.09 5.92
CA GLN A 432 -9.31 9.75 4.73
C GLN A 432 -8.04 9.03 4.21
N VAL A 433 -7.21 8.47 5.10
CA VAL A 433 -6.04 7.66 4.72
C VAL A 433 -6.50 6.30 4.19
N ALA A 434 -7.40 5.61 4.90
CA ALA A 434 -7.95 4.32 4.48
C ALA A 434 -8.57 4.40 3.08
N ALA A 435 -9.21 5.53 2.73
CA ALA A 435 -9.76 5.76 1.40
C ALA A 435 -8.69 5.95 0.31
N CYS A 436 -7.48 6.38 0.68
CA CYS A 436 -6.34 6.57 -0.24
C CYS A 436 -5.36 5.39 -0.26
N ASN A 437 -5.48 4.41 0.66
CA ASN A 437 -4.52 3.32 0.78
C ASN A 437 -4.30 2.58 -0.52
N MET A 438 -3.02 2.39 -0.88
CA MET A 438 -2.62 1.65 -2.06
C MET A 438 -2.78 0.14 -1.82
N ASN A 439 -3.91 -0.41 -2.22
CA ASN A 439 -4.21 -1.84 -2.11
C ASN A 439 -3.55 -2.61 -3.26
N LEU A 440 -2.40 -3.19 -3.01
CA LEU A 440 -1.61 -3.91 -4.01
C LEU A 440 -1.84 -5.42 -3.94
N LEU A 441 -1.62 -6.13 -5.05
CA LEU A 441 -1.43 -7.58 -5.08
C LEU A 441 -0.01 -7.96 -5.47
N GLY A 442 0.60 -7.20 -6.38
CA GLY A 442 1.98 -7.33 -6.83
C GLY A 442 2.67 -5.97 -6.91
N THR A 443 4.01 -5.98 -6.82
CA THR A 443 4.91 -4.85 -7.03
C THR A 443 6.22 -5.32 -7.66
N HIS A 444 7.12 -4.39 -7.92
CA HIS A 444 8.48 -4.68 -8.37
C HIS A 444 9.35 -5.44 -7.33
N ASP A 445 8.89 -5.56 -6.06
CA ASP A 445 9.59 -6.26 -4.96
C ASP A 445 9.00 -7.63 -4.63
N THR A 446 7.84 -7.94 -5.19
CA THR A 446 7.17 -9.22 -4.94
C THR A 446 7.21 -10.13 -6.17
N PRO A 447 7.06 -11.46 -6.03
CA PRO A 447 6.76 -12.28 -7.20
C PRO A 447 5.51 -11.77 -7.92
N ARG A 448 5.41 -12.00 -9.24
CA ARG A 448 4.18 -11.73 -9.98
C ARG A 448 3.01 -12.43 -9.31
N ILE A 449 1.90 -11.72 -9.19
CA ILE A 449 0.75 -12.25 -8.45
C ILE A 449 0.23 -13.56 -9.05
N LEU A 450 0.24 -13.70 -10.38
CA LEU A 450 -0.14 -14.94 -11.05
C LEU A 450 0.67 -16.14 -10.54
N THR A 451 1.99 -15.96 -10.39
CA THR A 451 2.89 -16.99 -9.84
C THR A 451 2.66 -17.20 -8.35
N ALA A 452 2.62 -16.13 -7.56
CA ALA A 452 2.47 -16.20 -6.10
C ALA A 452 1.20 -16.90 -5.62
N LEU A 453 0.15 -16.89 -6.44
CA LEU A 453 -1.11 -17.53 -6.09
C LEU A 453 -1.08 -19.06 -6.19
N VAL A 454 -0.09 -19.66 -6.86
CA VAL A 454 -0.05 -21.12 -7.12
C VAL A 454 1.30 -21.76 -6.85
N ASP A 455 2.39 -20.99 -6.81
CA ASP A 455 3.74 -21.51 -6.65
C ASP A 455 4.57 -20.63 -5.68
N ASP A 456 4.96 -21.21 -4.55
CA ASP A 456 5.79 -20.57 -3.51
C ASP A 456 7.27 -20.98 -3.62
N PHE A 457 7.69 -21.43 -4.80
CA PHE A 457 9.06 -21.87 -5.02
C PHE A 457 10.07 -20.74 -4.72
N ASP A 458 11.01 -21.03 -3.84
CA ASP A 458 12.07 -20.11 -3.42
C ASP A 458 13.48 -20.72 -3.56
N GLY A 459 13.74 -21.41 -4.67
CA GLY A 459 15.05 -21.93 -5.04
C GLY A 459 16.03 -20.86 -5.51
N SER A 460 17.16 -21.30 -6.03
CA SER A 460 18.23 -20.44 -6.57
C SER A 460 17.74 -19.57 -7.75
N ARG A 461 18.48 -18.50 -8.05
CA ARG A 461 18.21 -17.66 -9.24
C ARG A 461 18.24 -18.47 -10.54
N GLU A 462 19.17 -19.41 -10.67
CA GLU A 462 19.26 -20.26 -11.87
C GLU A 462 18.02 -21.15 -12.04
N GLU A 463 17.51 -21.71 -10.97
CA GLU A 463 16.26 -22.49 -10.99
C GLU A 463 15.06 -21.62 -11.32
N LYS A 464 14.96 -20.43 -10.71
CA LYS A 464 13.90 -19.46 -10.99
C LYS A 464 13.91 -18.96 -12.43
N ALA A 465 15.10 -18.78 -13.03
CA ALA A 465 15.25 -18.38 -14.44
C ALA A 465 14.67 -19.38 -15.44
N LYS A 466 14.70 -20.67 -15.10
CA LYS A 466 14.25 -21.78 -15.96
C LYS A 466 12.82 -22.23 -15.63
N ARG A 467 12.24 -21.70 -14.55
CA ARG A 467 10.96 -22.19 -14.04
C ARG A 467 9.80 -21.35 -14.57
N HIS A 468 8.82 -22.04 -15.12
CA HIS A 468 7.54 -21.49 -15.59
C HIS A 468 6.38 -22.23 -14.97
N LEU A 469 5.22 -21.59 -14.90
CA LEU A 469 4.00 -22.25 -14.47
C LEU A 469 3.63 -23.36 -15.45
N SER A 470 3.36 -24.54 -14.92
CA SER A 470 2.94 -25.66 -15.74
C SER A 470 1.57 -25.41 -16.37
N ARG A 471 1.29 -26.07 -17.51
CA ARG A 471 -0.01 -26.00 -18.19
C ARG A 471 -1.20 -26.35 -17.28
N ASN A 472 -0.99 -27.16 -16.24
CA ASN A 472 -2.04 -27.54 -15.29
C ASN A 472 -2.24 -26.48 -14.21
N LEU A 473 -1.20 -25.72 -13.84
CA LEU A 473 -1.27 -24.66 -12.83
C LEU A 473 -1.80 -23.34 -13.39
N LEU A 474 -1.55 -23.06 -14.65
CA LEU A 474 -1.92 -21.77 -15.26
C LEU A 474 -3.45 -21.47 -15.16
N PRO A 475 -4.37 -22.39 -15.49
CA PRO A 475 -5.81 -22.11 -15.33
C PRO A 475 -6.20 -21.84 -13.88
N VAL A 476 -5.58 -22.55 -12.91
CA VAL A 476 -5.80 -22.33 -11.48
C VAL A 476 -5.28 -20.96 -11.05
N ALA A 477 -4.14 -20.54 -11.58
CA ALA A 477 -3.55 -19.23 -11.32
C ALA A 477 -4.46 -18.10 -11.84
N VAL A 478 -4.97 -18.23 -13.05
CA VAL A 478 -5.91 -17.28 -13.68
C VAL A 478 -7.18 -17.15 -12.85
N GLU A 479 -7.82 -18.27 -12.49
CA GLU A 479 -9.03 -18.29 -11.65
C GLU A 479 -8.78 -17.61 -10.29
N ARG A 480 -7.65 -17.93 -9.64
CA ARG A 480 -7.27 -17.31 -8.36
C ARG A 480 -6.97 -15.80 -8.52
N LEU A 481 -6.35 -15.41 -9.62
CA LEU A 481 -6.07 -14.00 -9.89
C LEU A 481 -7.35 -13.20 -10.14
N GLN A 482 -8.32 -13.77 -10.86
CA GLN A 482 -9.64 -13.14 -11.03
C GLN A 482 -10.35 -12.94 -9.69
N MET A 483 -10.31 -13.92 -8.78
CA MET A 483 -10.88 -13.79 -7.43
C MET A 483 -10.12 -12.78 -6.57
N ALA A 484 -8.80 -12.81 -6.60
CA ALA A 484 -7.96 -11.90 -5.82
C ALA A 484 -8.15 -10.44 -6.25
N SER A 485 -8.12 -10.17 -7.55
CA SER A 485 -8.35 -8.83 -8.10
C SER A 485 -9.79 -8.36 -7.89
N PHE A 486 -10.78 -9.25 -7.94
CA PHE A 486 -12.15 -8.91 -7.59
C PHE A 486 -12.24 -8.40 -6.13
N LEU A 487 -11.63 -9.11 -5.17
CA LEU A 487 -11.58 -8.65 -3.77
C LEU A 487 -10.80 -7.32 -3.66
N GLN A 488 -9.65 -7.20 -4.31
CA GLN A 488 -8.84 -5.97 -4.30
C GLN A 488 -9.63 -4.74 -4.77
N TYR A 489 -10.40 -4.88 -5.86
CA TYR A 489 -11.16 -3.77 -6.46
C TYR A 489 -12.48 -3.46 -5.74
N THR A 490 -12.96 -4.36 -4.89
CA THR A 490 -14.21 -4.17 -4.13
C THR A 490 -13.99 -3.70 -2.69
N LEU A 491 -12.79 -3.85 -2.14
CA LEU A 491 -12.42 -3.32 -0.82
C LEU A 491 -12.28 -1.78 -0.82
N PRO A 492 -12.40 -1.12 0.36
CA PRO A 492 -12.04 0.30 0.53
C PRO A 492 -10.57 0.56 0.20
N GLY A 493 -10.25 1.79 -0.21
CA GLY A 493 -8.91 2.19 -0.62
C GLY A 493 -8.75 2.20 -2.14
N SER A 494 -7.54 2.27 -2.64
CA SER A 494 -7.17 2.44 -4.05
C SER A 494 -6.47 1.19 -4.57
N PRO A 495 -7.14 0.30 -5.35
CA PRO A 495 -6.48 -0.86 -5.94
C PRO A 495 -5.31 -0.43 -6.80
N SER A 496 -4.19 -1.13 -6.64
CA SER A 496 -2.97 -0.90 -7.40
C SER A 496 -2.63 -2.12 -8.24
N LEU A 497 -2.53 -1.90 -9.53
CA LEU A 497 -2.17 -2.89 -10.53
C LEU A 497 -0.71 -2.69 -10.94
N TYR A 498 0.13 -3.69 -10.75
CA TYR A 498 1.50 -3.67 -11.24
C TYR A 498 1.50 -4.05 -12.72
N TYR A 499 2.19 -3.28 -13.57
CA TYR A 499 2.15 -3.45 -15.03
C TYR A 499 2.28 -4.92 -15.44
N ALA A 500 1.51 -5.33 -16.44
CA ALA A 500 1.45 -6.67 -17.00
C ALA A 500 0.85 -7.78 -16.08
N ASP A 501 0.41 -7.50 -14.87
CA ASP A 501 -0.38 -8.47 -14.11
C ASP A 501 -1.74 -8.71 -14.81
N GLU A 502 -2.31 -7.67 -15.43
CA GLU A 502 -3.52 -7.76 -16.27
C GLU A 502 -3.31 -8.52 -17.58
N ALA A 503 -2.06 -8.61 -18.01
CA ALA A 503 -1.68 -9.37 -19.21
C ALA A 503 -1.36 -10.84 -18.92
N GLY A 504 -1.40 -11.25 -17.65
CA GLY A 504 -1.10 -12.62 -17.23
C GLY A 504 0.39 -12.92 -17.15
N MET A 505 1.23 -11.91 -16.88
CA MET A 505 2.67 -12.12 -16.72
C MET A 505 2.97 -12.96 -15.49
N GLU A 506 3.74 -14.03 -15.68
CA GLU A 506 4.33 -14.82 -14.60
C GLU A 506 5.76 -14.35 -14.27
N GLY A 507 6.24 -14.65 -13.07
CA GLY A 507 7.63 -14.39 -12.67
C GLY A 507 7.83 -14.53 -11.16
N TYR A 508 9.00 -15.02 -10.80
CA TYR A 508 9.47 -15.07 -9.42
C TYR A 508 10.02 -13.70 -9.00
N ARG A 509 10.64 -13.60 -7.82
CA ARG A 509 11.24 -12.35 -7.34
C ARG A 509 12.29 -11.80 -8.30
N ASP A 510 12.67 -10.56 -8.09
CA ASP A 510 13.70 -9.83 -8.81
C ASP A 510 14.87 -10.73 -9.28
N PRO A 511 15.23 -10.66 -10.59
CA PRO A 511 14.75 -9.76 -11.63
C PRO A 511 13.56 -10.31 -12.46
N PHE A 512 13.07 -11.51 -12.17
CA PHE A 512 12.09 -12.24 -13.01
C PHE A 512 10.68 -11.65 -12.98
N ASN A 513 10.35 -10.86 -11.96
CA ASN A 513 9.11 -10.09 -11.88
C ASN A 513 9.16 -8.79 -12.70
N ARG A 514 10.29 -8.44 -13.31
CA ARG A 514 10.57 -7.20 -14.04
C ARG A 514 10.81 -7.43 -15.53
N ARG A 515 10.22 -8.48 -16.13
CA ARG A 515 10.23 -8.70 -17.58
C ARG A 515 9.47 -7.59 -18.30
N THR A 516 9.73 -7.46 -19.60
CA THR A 516 9.04 -6.48 -20.44
C THR A 516 7.56 -6.80 -20.61
N TYR A 517 6.74 -5.75 -20.77
CA TYR A 517 5.32 -5.90 -21.03
C TYR A 517 5.10 -6.75 -22.30
N PRO A 518 4.23 -7.78 -22.28
CA PRO A 518 4.05 -8.72 -23.39
C PRO A 518 3.07 -8.18 -24.45
N TRP A 519 3.35 -7.03 -25.03
CA TRP A 519 2.50 -6.40 -26.05
C TRP A 519 2.14 -7.35 -27.20
N GLY A 520 0.83 -7.53 -27.45
CA GLY A 520 0.30 -8.43 -28.47
C GLY A 520 0.30 -9.91 -28.05
N ARG A 521 0.63 -10.21 -26.81
CA ARG A 521 0.63 -11.55 -26.22
C ARG A 521 -0.10 -11.62 -24.89
N GLU A 522 -0.92 -10.61 -24.60
CA GLU A 522 -1.70 -10.50 -23.36
C GLU A 522 -2.73 -11.64 -23.28
N ASP A 523 -2.99 -12.10 -22.05
CA ASP A 523 -4.12 -12.97 -21.78
C ASP A 523 -5.42 -12.17 -21.98
N PRO A 524 -6.27 -12.50 -22.98
CA PRO A 524 -7.42 -11.69 -23.32
C PRO A 524 -8.52 -11.74 -22.26
N GLU A 525 -8.64 -12.84 -21.50
CA GLU A 525 -9.65 -12.98 -20.45
C GLU A 525 -9.28 -12.15 -19.23
N LEU A 526 -8.01 -12.23 -18.79
CA LEU A 526 -7.50 -11.41 -17.69
C LEU A 526 -7.59 -9.92 -18.04
N LEU A 527 -7.16 -9.53 -19.24
CA LEU A 527 -7.23 -8.14 -19.66
C LEU A 527 -8.67 -7.62 -19.67
N ALA A 528 -9.63 -8.40 -20.20
CA ALA A 528 -11.04 -8.05 -20.17
C ALA A 528 -11.59 -7.95 -18.74
N HIS A 529 -11.18 -8.86 -17.85
CA HIS A 529 -11.55 -8.86 -16.45
C HIS A 529 -11.07 -7.59 -15.72
N PHE A 530 -9.80 -7.23 -15.84
CA PHE A 530 -9.26 -6.01 -15.22
C PHE A 530 -9.87 -4.74 -15.78
N ARG A 531 -10.08 -4.66 -17.08
CA ARG A 531 -10.83 -3.55 -17.71
C ARG A 531 -12.21 -3.39 -17.12
N ARG A 532 -12.95 -4.48 -16.97
CA ARG A 532 -14.30 -4.46 -16.39
C ARG A 532 -14.28 -4.01 -14.93
N LEU A 533 -13.35 -4.50 -14.11
CA LEU A 533 -13.18 -4.09 -12.73
C LEU A 533 -12.89 -2.60 -12.62
N GLY A 534 -11.91 -2.10 -13.38
CA GLY A 534 -11.52 -0.69 -13.35
C GLY A 534 -12.62 0.24 -13.82
N GLN A 535 -13.31 -0.09 -14.92
CA GLN A 535 -14.41 0.70 -15.43
C GLN A 535 -15.60 0.73 -14.46
N LEU A 536 -15.95 -0.43 -13.87
CA LEU A 536 -17.00 -0.51 -12.87
C LEU A 536 -16.66 0.34 -11.64
N ARG A 537 -15.42 0.23 -11.14
CA ARG A 537 -14.99 1.03 -10.01
C ARG A 537 -15.01 2.53 -10.31
N LYS A 538 -14.54 2.95 -11.47
CA LYS A 538 -14.56 4.35 -11.92
C LYS A 538 -15.98 4.92 -11.98
N ALA A 539 -16.96 4.10 -12.36
CA ALA A 539 -18.36 4.50 -12.53
C ALA A 539 -19.19 4.41 -11.23
N CYS A 540 -18.65 3.82 -10.15
CA CYS A 540 -19.44 3.49 -8.95
C CYS A 540 -18.80 4.05 -7.67
N ASP A 541 -19.38 5.13 -7.13
CA ASP A 541 -18.91 5.78 -5.91
C ASP A 541 -19.03 4.88 -4.67
N ALA A 542 -19.99 3.97 -4.62
CA ALA A 542 -20.08 3.00 -3.53
C ALA A 542 -18.85 2.08 -3.47
N LEU A 543 -18.25 1.71 -4.61
CA LEU A 543 -16.98 0.97 -4.62
C LEU A 543 -15.79 1.86 -4.26
N ARG A 544 -15.81 3.13 -4.66
CA ARG A 544 -14.72 4.08 -4.41
C ARG A 544 -14.69 4.57 -2.97
N LEU A 545 -15.81 5.09 -2.49
CA LEU A 545 -15.93 5.91 -1.29
C LEU A 545 -16.81 5.27 -0.20
N GLY A 546 -17.49 4.17 -0.50
CA GLY A 546 -18.44 3.53 0.41
C GLY A 546 -17.78 2.98 1.69
N ASP A 547 -18.57 2.90 2.75
CA ASP A 547 -18.24 2.13 3.94
C ASP A 547 -18.13 0.62 3.65
N ILE A 548 -17.71 -0.16 4.62
CA ILE A 548 -17.69 -1.62 4.54
C ILE A 548 -18.35 -2.23 5.77
N GLN A 549 -19.25 -3.19 5.55
CA GLN A 549 -19.83 -3.99 6.62
C GLN A 549 -19.94 -5.44 6.18
N PHE A 550 -19.29 -6.35 6.92
CA PHE A 550 -19.38 -7.78 6.67
C PHE A 550 -20.70 -8.34 7.20
N PHE A 551 -21.40 -9.12 6.36
CA PHE A 551 -22.56 -9.92 6.75
C PHE A 551 -22.26 -11.43 6.71
N GLN A 552 -21.17 -11.83 6.03
CA GLN A 552 -20.69 -13.21 5.96
C GLN A 552 -19.16 -13.20 5.97
N ALA A 553 -18.54 -13.96 6.85
CA ALA A 553 -17.07 -14.11 6.92
C ALA A 553 -16.73 -15.45 7.60
N GLU A 554 -17.22 -16.54 7.05
CA GLU A 554 -16.99 -17.87 7.57
C GLU A 554 -16.19 -18.71 6.59
N ASP A 555 -15.20 -19.39 7.11
CA ASP A 555 -14.31 -20.33 6.42
C ASP A 555 -13.96 -19.88 4.98
N ARG A 556 -14.76 -20.29 3.98
CA ARG A 556 -14.49 -20.11 2.54
C ARG A 556 -15.44 -19.15 1.83
N ARG A 557 -16.28 -18.44 2.58
CA ARG A 557 -17.26 -17.48 2.04
C ARG A 557 -17.07 -16.12 2.66
N ILE A 558 -17.02 -15.10 1.80
CA ILE A 558 -16.96 -13.69 2.20
C ILE A 558 -18.14 -12.97 1.59
N GLY A 559 -18.87 -12.21 2.41
CA GLY A 559 -19.93 -11.31 2.00
C GLY A 559 -19.86 -10.00 2.77
N PHE A 560 -19.87 -8.88 2.05
CA PHE A 560 -19.89 -7.55 2.67
C PHE A 560 -20.67 -6.55 1.81
N THR A 561 -21.13 -5.48 2.45
CA THR A 561 -21.76 -4.35 1.77
C THR A 561 -20.78 -3.21 1.59
N ARG A 562 -20.98 -2.43 0.53
CA ARG A 562 -20.40 -1.11 0.30
C ARG A 562 -21.56 -0.12 0.15
N ARG A 563 -21.58 0.96 0.96
CA ARG A 563 -22.69 1.94 0.98
C ARG A 563 -22.16 3.34 0.80
N TYR A 564 -22.78 4.10 -0.10
CA TYR A 564 -22.49 5.51 -0.33
C TYR A 564 -23.67 6.23 -0.99
N GLY A 565 -24.08 7.39 -0.47
CA GLY A 565 -25.08 8.24 -1.09
C GLY A 565 -26.43 7.56 -1.40
N GLY A 566 -26.84 6.58 -0.59
CA GLY A 566 -28.07 5.80 -0.81
C GLY A 566 -27.88 4.56 -1.68
N SER A 567 -26.75 4.41 -2.37
CA SER A 567 -26.40 3.17 -3.10
C SER A 567 -25.88 2.11 -2.13
N VAL A 568 -26.37 0.88 -2.27
CA VAL A 568 -25.94 -0.29 -1.51
C VAL A 568 -25.51 -1.39 -2.46
N LEU A 569 -24.26 -1.77 -2.37
CA LEU A 569 -23.74 -2.93 -3.09
C LEU A 569 -23.52 -4.08 -2.13
N LYS A 570 -23.90 -5.28 -2.53
CA LYS A 570 -23.59 -6.54 -1.85
C LYS A 570 -22.53 -7.28 -2.65
N ILE A 571 -21.41 -7.54 -2.04
CA ILE A 571 -20.27 -8.24 -2.64
C ILE A 571 -20.25 -9.66 -2.05
N TYR A 572 -20.17 -10.65 -2.91
CA TYR A 572 -20.13 -12.06 -2.55
C TYR A 572 -18.92 -12.72 -3.21
N CYS A 573 -18.20 -13.54 -2.43
CA CYS A 573 -17.07 -14.33 -2.91
C CYS A 573 -17.13 -15.73 -2.30
N ASN A 574 -17.28 -16.76 -3.14
CA ASN A 574 -17.42 -18.16 -2.76
C ASN A 574 -16.19 -18.96 -3.17
N ARG A 575 -15.25 -19.17 -2.27
CA ARG A 575 -14.10 -20.07 -2.50
C ARG A 575 -14.45 -21.55 -2.20
N CYS A 576 -15.64 -21.82 -1.66
CA CYS A 576 -16.07 -23.16 -1.31
C CYS A 576 -16.21 -24.06 -2.55
N GLY A 577 -16.12 -25.38 -2.34
CA GLY A 577 -16.47 -26.38 -3.35
C GLY A 577 -17.97 -26.54 -3.56
N ASP A 578 -18.79 -25.98 -2.64
CA ASP A 578 -20.25 -26.08 -2.69
C ASP A 578 -20.86 -24.75 -3.19
N PRO A 579 -22.00 -24.82 -3.89
CA PRO A 579 -22.75 -23.64 -4.29
C PRO A 579 -23.22 -22.81 -3.09
N TRP A 580 -23.44 -21.52 -3.32
CA TRP A 580 -23.97 -20.59 -2.32
C TRP A 580 -25.16 -19.83 -2.91
N ASP A 581 -26.34 -20.08 -2.35
CA ASP A 581 -27.54 -19.35 -2.76
C ASP A 581 -27.57 -17.99 -2.08
N ILE A 582 -27.76 -16.95 -2.87
CA ILE A 582 -27.75 -15.55 -2.46
C ILE A 582 -29.01 -14.83 -2.97
N PRO A 583 -29.49 -13.80 -2.27
CA PRO A 583 -30.62 -13.01 -2.75
C PRO A 583 -30.35 -12.39 -4.12
N ALA A 584 -31.35 -12.43 -4.99
CA ALA A 584 -31.30 -11.79 -6.29
C ALA A 584 -31.28 -10.25 -6.17
N GLY A 585 -30.81 -9.61 -7.23
CA GLY A 585 -30.72 -8.17 -7.38
C GLY A 585 -30.12 -7.83 -8.74
N LYS A 586 -29.87 -6.56 -9.03
CA LYS A 586 -29.23 -6.15 -10.27
C LYS A 586 -27.75 -6.51 -10.24
N ILE A 587 -27.34 -7.42 -11.10
CA ILE A 587 -25.95 -7.88 -11.20
C ILE A 587 -25.12 -6.84 -11.94
N LEU A 588 -24.13 -6.24 -11.28
CA LEU A 588 -23.15 -5.34 -11.90
C LEU A 588 -21.97 -6.10 -12.49
N MET A 589 -21.52 -7.15 -11.78
CA MET A 589 -20.49 -8.07 -12.22
C MET A 589 -20.72 -9.45 -11.62
N GLY A 590 -20.43 -10.51 -12.36
CA GLY A 590 -20.54 -11.88 -11.87
C GLY A 590 -19.61 -12.83 -12.62
N HIS A 591 -19.11 -13.83 -11.89
CA HIS A 591 -18.33 -14.94 -12.38
C HIS A 591 -18.87 -16.21 -11.72
N ASN A 592 -19.06 -17.29 -12.49
CA ASN A 592 -19.67 -18.54 -12.03
C ASN A 592 -21.00 -18.32 -11.27
N LEU A 593 -21.90 -17.54 -11.86
CA LEU A 593 -23.19 -17.14 -11.32
C LEU A 593 -24.32 -17.65 -12.21
N GLN A 594 -25.33 -18.28 -11.60
CA GLN A 594 -26.52 -18.80 -12.27
C GLN A 594 -27.79 -18.26 -11.61
N THR A 595 -28.78 -17.93 -12.40
CA THR A 595 -30.12 -17.59 -11.90
C THR A 595 -30.92 -18.87 -11.71
N VAL A 596 -31.40 -19.11 -10.49
CA VAL A 596 -32.15 -20.34 -10.14
C VAL A 596 -33.65 -20.07 -9.98
N ALA A 597 -34.00 -18.88 -9.48
CA ALA A 597 -35.36 -18.42 -9.28
C ALA A 597 -35.43 -16.89 -9.37
N PRO A 598 -36.63 -16.29 -9.50
CA PRO A 598 -36.77 -14.83 -9.59
C PRO A 598 -36.08 -14.07 -8.43
N ASP A 599 -36.10 -14.65 -7.22
CA ASP A 599 -35.60 -14.02 -6.00
C ASP A 599 -34.25 -14.57 -5.52
N TRP A 600 -33.66 -15.53 -6.26
CA TRP A 600 -32.44 -16.22 -5.85
C TRP A 600 -31.47 -16.44 -7.00
N LEU A 601 -30.19 -16.21 -6.70
CA LEU A 601 -29.04 -16.54 -7.53
C LEU A 601 -28.22 -17.63 -6.84
N THR A 602 -27.65 -18.53 -7.63
CA THR A 602 -26.66 -19.50 -7.11
C THR A 602 -25.27 -19.10 -7.55
N LEU A 603 -24.41 -18.80 -6.60
CA LEU A 603 -22.98 -18.58 -6.81
C LEU A 603 -22.26 -19.93 -6.75
N ALA A 604 -21.89 -20.45 -7.90
CA ALA A 604 -21.21 -21.74 -8.01
C ALA A 604 -19.84 -21.72 -7.28
N PRO A 605 -19.20 -22.87 -7.10
CA PRO A 605 -17.83 -22.93 -6.58
C PRO A 605 -16.90 -21.96 -7.30
N LYS A 606 -16.04 -21.27 -6.53
CA LYS A 606 -15.09 -20.27 -6.98
C LYS A 606 -15.73 -19.06 -7.68
N GLY A 607 -17.02 -18.86 -7.47
CA GLY A 607 -17.77 -17.74 -8.01
C GLY A 607 -17.67 -16.48 -7.14
N PHE A 608 -17.86 -15.33 -7.79
CA PHE A 608 -17.97 -14.05 -7.11
C PHE A 608 -18.91 -13.11 -7.87
N CYS A 609 -19.56 -12.19 -7.16
CA CYS A 609 -20.42 -11.21 -7.80
C CYS A 609 -20.61 -9.93 -6.98
N ILE A 610 -21.03 -8.88 -7.70
CA ILE A 610 -21.53 -7.62 -7.14
C ILE A 610 -22.99 -7.50 -7.52
N VAL A 611 -23.84 -7.36 -6.50
CA VAL A 611 -25.29 -7.21 -6.64
C VAL A 611 -25.67 -5.85 -6.06
N GLU A 612 -26.37 -5.02 -6.85
CA GLU A 612 -26.97 -3.77 -6.38
C GLU A 612 -28.27 -4.10 -5.66
N GLY A 613 -28.40 -3.66 -4.39
CA GLY A 613 -29.53 -3.92 -3.52
C GLY A 613 -30.45 -2.75 -3.32
#